data_e72017725da50ea78aaadf9f7ed304a0
#
_entry.id   e72017725da50ea78aaadf9f7ed304a0
#
_cell.length_a   1.000
_cell.length_b   1.000
_cell.length_c   1.000
_cell.angle_alpha   90.00
_cell.angle_beta   90.00
_cell.angle_gamma   90.00
#
_symmetry.space_group_name_H-M   'P 1'
#
loop_
_entity.id
_entity.type
_entity.pdbx_description
1 polymer ?
#
loop_
_entity_poly.entity_id
_entity_poly.type
_entity_poly.pdbx_seq_one_letter_code
_entity_poly.pdbx_strand_id
1 'polypeptide(L)'
;FLDPVFSSGITIAVKSASLAANCLLTERAGQAVDWVADFERPLRLGVDTFRTYVEAWYEGKLQDVVFSDHQQTDIREMLSSILAGYAWDTRNPFVQNSKKRLTALHELIMAQPA
;
A
#
# COMPACT_ATOMS: atom_id res chain seq x y z
N PHE A 1 -12.06 5.86 -1.08
CA PHE A 1 -12.54 4.48 -1.26
C PHE A 1 -12.11 3.96 -2.62
N LEU A 2 -11.43 2.84 -2.66
CA LEU A 2 -10.93 2.24 -3.89
C LEU A 2 -11.84 1.08 -4.33
N ASP A 3 -11.89 0.04 -3.48
CA ASP A 3 -12.56 -1.21 -3.81
C ASP A 3 -12.75 -2.02 -2.51
N PRO A 4 -13.81 -2.83 -2.39
CA PRO A 4 -14.05 -3.65 -1.20
C PRO A 4 -13.15 -4.88 -1.09
N VAL A 5 -12.38 -5.26 -2.12
CA VAL A 5 -11.59 -6.52 -2.17
C VAL A 5 -10.71 -6.71 -0.93
N PHE A 6 -9.99 -5.68 -0.51
CA PHE A 6 -9.08 -5.74 0.65
C PHE A 6 -9.61 -4.98 1.86
N SER A 7 -10.86 -4.56 1.87
CA SER A 7 -11.45 -3.75 2.93
C SER A 7 -10.64 -2.48 3.27
N SER A 8 -9.94 -1.93 2.28
CA SER A 8 -9.03 -0.80 2.44
C SER A 8 -9.72 0.50 2.83
N GLY A 9 -11.02 0.63 2.60
CA GLY A 9 -11.79 1.83 2.88
C GLY A 9 -11.73 2.25 4.35
N ILE A 10 -11.89 1.33 5.28
CA ILE A 10 -11.81 1.60 6.72
C ILE A 10 -10.39 2.03 7.10
N THR A 11 -9.39 1.32 6.61
CA THR A 11 -7.97 1.64 6.87
C THR A 11 -7.61 3.03 6.37
N ILE A 12 -8.04 3.40 5.16
CA ILE A 12 -7.84 4.73 4.59
C ILE A 12 -8.58 5.80 5.42
N ALA A 13 -9.81 5.54 5.82
CA ALA A 13 -10.61 6.47 6.63
C ALA A 13 -9.95 6.74 7.98
N VAL A 14 -9.52 5.71 8.69
CA VAL A 14 -8.82 5.85 10.00
C VAL A 14 -7.49 6.59 9.82
N LYS A 15 -6.72 6.27 8.79
CA LYS A 15 -5.46 6.96 8.51
C LYS A 15 -5.68 8.43 8.18
N SER A 16 -6.67 8.76 7.36
CA SER A 16 -6.99 10.15 7.01
C SER A 16 -7.44 10.95 8.24
N ALA A 17 -8.26 10.36 9.11
CA ALA A 17 -8.68 10.99 10.36
C ALA A 17 -7.48 11.26 11.29
N SER A 18 -6.57 10.31 11.42
CA SER A 18 -5.35 10.46 12.23
C SER A 18 -4.45 11.59 11.70
N LEU A 19 -4.21 11.62 10.40
CA LEU A 19 -3.40 12.69 9.76
C LEU A 19 -4.06 14.05 9.92
N ALA A 20 -5.37 14.16 9.70
CA ALA A 20 -6.11 15.40 9.86
C ALA A 20 -6.09 15.90 11.31
N ALA A 21 -6.28 15.00 12.27
CA ALA A 21 -6.22 15.34 13.70
C ALA A 21 -4.84 15.90 14.08
N ASN A 22 -3.77 15.28 13.62
CA ASN A 22 -2.41 15.78 13.86
C ASN A 22 -2.19 17.18 13.28
N CYS A 23 -2.65 17.44 12.05
CA CYS A 23 -2.58 18.77 11.44
C CYS A 23 -3.35 19.81 12.23
N LEU A 24 -4.59 19.50 12.64
CA LEU A 24 -5.43 20.41 13.43
C LEU A 24 -4.84 20.72 14.81
N LEU A 25 -4.25 19.73 15.48
CA LEU A 25 -3.57 19.93 16.74
C LEU A 25 -2.34 20.84 16.59
N THR A 26 -1.60 20.68 15.50
CA THR A 26 -0.45 21.53 15.18
C THR A 26 -0.88 22.98 14.94
N GLU A 27 -1.94 23.21 14.16
CA GLU A 27 -2.52 24.55 13.95
C GLU A 27 -3.02 25.16 15.27
N ARG A 28 -3.69 24.38 16.10
CA ARG A 28 -4.19 24.83 17.39
C ARG A 28 -3.06 25.24 18.36
N ALA A 29 -1.89 24.61 18.22
CA ALA A 29 -0.70 24.99 18.98
C ALA A 29 0.02 26.24 18.43
N GLY A 30 -0.54 26.89 17.40
CA GLY A 30 0.02 28.09 16.78
C GLY A 30 1.12 27.84 15.77
N GLN A 31 1.32 26.58 15.36
CA GLN A 31 2.32 26.21 14.35
C GLN A 31 1.69 26.16 12.96
N ALA A 32 2.48 26.51 11.94
CA ALA A 32 2.04 26.43 10.55
C ALA A 32 1.95 24.97 10.10
N VAL A 33 0.91 24.64 9.33
CA VAL A 33 0.68 23.35 8.70
C VAL A 33 0.66 23.48 7.19
N ASP A 34 1.46 22.68 6.49
CA ASP A 34 1.34 22.48 5.06
C ASP A 34 0.46 21.26 4.79
N TRP A 35 -0.82 21.47 4.50
CA TRP A 35 -1.79 20.41 4.29
C TRP A 35 -1.43 19.46 3.14
N VAL A 36 -0.70 19.93 2.15
CA VAL A 36 -0.21 19.07 1.06
C VAL A 36 0.90 18.16 1.58
N ALA A 37 1.90 18.69 2.26
CA ALA A 37 3.04 17.92 2.75
C ALA A 37 2.68 17.05 3.97
N ASP A 38 1.82 17.57 4.87
CA ASP A 38 1.54 16.94 6.17
C ASP A 38 0.30 16.04 6.15
N PHE A 39 -0.59 16.21 5.19
CA PHE A 39 -1.84 15.43 5.07
C PHE A 39 -1.94 14.70 3.73
N GLU A 40 -1.97 15.44 2.60
CA GLU A 40 -2.28 14.85 1.29
C GLU A 40 -1.23 13.85 0.83
N ARG A 41 0.06 14.21 0.86
CA ARG A 41 1.14 13.31 0.41
C ARG A 41 1.26 12.05 1.25
N PRO A 42 1.27 12.13 2.60
CA PRO A 42 1.30 10.92 3.42
C PRO A 42 0.08 10.02 3.18
N LEU A 43 -1.11 10.59 3.07
CA LEU A 43 -2.32 9.82 2.79
C LEU A 43 -2.25 9.13 1.43
N ARG A 44 -1.83 9.85 0.41
CA ARG A 44 -1.74 9.37 -0.98
C ARG A 44 -0.78 8.20 -1.13
N LEU A 45 0.31 8.16 -0.37
CA LEU A 45 1.25 7.04 -0.40
C LEU A 45 0.54 5.70 -0.18
N GLY A 46 -0.26 5.59 0.86
CA GLY A 46 -0.98 4.36 1.16
C GLY A 46 -2.14 4.09 0.22
N VAL A 47 -2.83 5.14 -0.21
CA VAL A 47 -3.91 5.02 -1.21
C VAL A 47 -3.36 4.48 -2.54
N ASP A 48 -2.24 5.00 -3.01
CA ASP A 48 -1.61 4.56 -4.26
C ASP A 48 -1.04 3.15 -4.12
N THR A 49 -0.52 2.78 -2.96
CA THR A 49 -0.10 1.41 -2.65
C THR A 49 -1.28 0.44 -2.74
N PHE A 50 -2.39 0.71 -2.06
CA PHE A 50 -3.59 -0.12 -2.16
C PHE A 50 -4.12 -0.20 -3.59
N ARG A 51 -4.13 0.93 -4.31
CA ARG A 51 -4.58 0.96 -5.72
C ARG A 51 -3.76 0.01 -6.59
N THR A 52 -2.45 -0.02 -6.43
CA THR A 52 -1.57 -0.94 -7.14
C THR A 52 -1.99 -2.40 -6.95
N TYR A 53 -2.29 -2.79 -5.71
CA TYR A 53 -2.69 -4.18 -5.41
C TYR A 53 -4.11 -4.49 -5.85
N VAL A 54 -5.02 -3.53 -5.81
CA VAL A 54 -6.38 -3.68 -6.36
C VAL A 54 -6.33 -3.88 -7.88
N GLU A 55 -5.58 -3.05 -8.59
CA GLU A 55 -5.38 -3.19 -10.04
C GLU A 55 -4.74 -4.53 -10.40
N ALA A 56 -3.68 -4.92 -9.67
CA ALA A 56 -3.02 -6.20 -9.88
C ALA A 56 -3.94 -7.41 -9.61
N TRP A 57 -4.87 -7.28 -8.68
CA TRP A 57 -5.91 -8.30 -8.45
C TRP A 57 -6.81 -8.46 -9.67
N TYR A 58 -7.32 -7.36 -10.22
CA TYR A 58 -8.18 -7.41 -11.41
C TYR A 58 -7.44 -7.85 -12.68
N GLU A 59 -6.14 -7.62 -12.75
CA GLU A 59 -5.29 -8.11 -13.85
C GLU A 59 -4.84 -9.57 -13.70
N GLY A 60 -5.12 -10.20 -12.55
CA GLY A 60 -4.68 -11.56 -12.23
C GLY A 60 -3.23 -11.68 -11.77
N LYS A 61 -2.44 -10.63 -11.83
CA LYS A 61 -1.02 -10.63 -11.46
C LYS A 61 -0.81 -10.91 -9.97
N LEU A 62 -1.66 -10.37 -9.11
CA LEU A 62 -1.52 -10.55 -7.67
C LEU A 62 -1.77 -12.02 -7.29
N GLN A 63 -2.73 -12.68 -7.91
CA GLN A 63 -2.99 -14.10 -7.70
C GLN A 63 -1.80 -14.96 -8.11
N ASP A 64 -1.21 -14.68 -9.28
CA ASP A 64 -0.02 -15.38 -9.77
C ASP A 64 1.13 -15.29 -8.77
N VAL A 65 1.31 -14.12 -8.16
CA VAL A 65 2.36 -13.89 -7.17
C VAL A 65 2.03 -14.56 -5.84
N VAL A 66 0.84 -14.33 -5.30
CA VAL A 66 0.45 -14.78 -3.95
C VAL A 66 0.34 -16.31 -3.87
N PHE A 67 -0.13 -16.95 -4.92
CA PHE A 67 -0.33 -18.40 -4.97
C PHE A 67 0.81 -19.17 -5.63
N SER A 68 1.91 -18.50 -5.94
CA SER A 68 3.09 -19.15 -6.53
C SER A 68 3.78 -20.08 -5.53
N ASP A 69 4.12 -21.30 -5.97
CA ASP A 69 4.95 -22.22 -5.21
C ASP A 69 6.43 -21.79 -5.14
N HIS A 70 6.83 -20.87 -6.01
CA HIS A 70 8.19 -20.31 -6.07
C HIS A 70 8.40 -19.07 -5.20
N GLN A 71 7.38 -18.65 -4.46
CA GLN A 71 7.47 -17.46 -3.64
C GLN A 71 8.26 -17.70 -2.36
N GLN A 72 9.19 -16.81 -2.07
CA GLN A 72 9.94 -16.82 -0.82
C GLN A 72 9.03 -16.37 0.35
N THR A 73 9.24 -16.94 1.53
CA THR A 73 8.41 -16.67 2.72
C THR A 73 8.43 -15.20 3.12
N ASP A 74 9.60 -14.56 3.09
CA ASP A 74 9.75 -13.15 3.44
C ASP A 74 9.00 -12.22 2.48
N ILE A 75 9.00 -12.53 1.19
CA ILE A 75 8.21 -11.79 0.19
C ILE A 75 6.71 -11.95 0.46
N ARG A 76 6.27 -13.16 0.76
CA ARG A 76 4.87 -13.44 1.13
C ARG A 76 4.45 -12.63 2.36
N GLU A 77 5.30 -12.55 3.37
CA GLU A 77 5.04 -11.78 4.58
C GLU A 77 4.94 -10.28 4.27
N MET A 78 5.82 -9.75 3.44
CA MET A 78 5.79 -8.34 3.00
C MET A 78 4.49 -8.00 2.27
N LEU A 79 4.05 -8.84 1.34
CA LEU A 79 2.80 -8.63 0.60
C LEU A 79 1.58 -8.79 1.52
N SER A 80 1.56 -9.80 2.37
CA SER A 80 0.48 -10.02 3.34
C SER A 80 0.35 -8.85 4.31
N SER A 81 1.45 -8.26 4.73
CA SER A 81 1.46 -7.07 5.58
C SER A 81 0.72 -5.89 4.93
N ILE A 82 0.95 -5.63 3.64
CA ILE A 82 0.25 -4.57 2.91
C ILE A 82 -1.26 -4.87 2.83
N LEU A 83 -1.62 -6.09 2.48
CA LEU A 83 -3.03 -6.51 2.40
C LEU A 83 -3.73 -6.46 3.77
N ALA A 84 -2.99 -6.62 4.86
CA ALA A 84 -3.49 -6.45 6.22
C ALA A 84 -3.61 -4.99 6.68
N GLY A 85 -3.27 -4.02 5.84
CA GLY A 85 -3.43 -2.60 6.12
C GLY A 85 -2.15 -1.78 6.30
N TYR A 86 -0.98 -2.41 6.28
CA TYR A 86 0.31 -1.72 6.47
C TYR A 86 0.84 -1.06 5.19
N ALA A 87 -0.03 -0.33 4.49
CA ALA A 87 0.28 0.32 3.21
C ALA A 87 1.13 1.61 3.35
N TRP A 88 1.42 2.04 4.57
CA TRP A 88 2.26 3.20 4.89
C TRP A 88 3.63 2.83 5.48
N ASP A 89 3.92 1.55 5.63
CA ASP A 89 5.22 1.09 6.14
C ASP A 89 6.29 1.19 5.03
N THR A 90 7.02 2.31 5.02
CA THR A 90 8.06 2.57 4.03
C THR A 90 9.29 1.67 4.15
N ARG A 91 9.42 0.89 5.23
CA ARG A 91 10.46 -0.14 5.36
C ARG A 91 10.16 -1.33 4.47
N ASN A 92 8.90 -1.54 4.11
CA ASN A 92 8.49 -2.59 3.19
C ASN A 92 8.79 -2.15 1.75
N PRO A 93 9.67 -2.83 1.01
CA PRO A 93 10.03 -2.44 -0.36
C PRO A 93 8.86 -2.49 -1.34
N PHE A 94 7.79 -3.23 -1.04
CA PHE A 94 6.58 -3.30 -1.85
C PHE A 94 5.58 -2.16 -1.57
N VAL A 95 5.86 -1.29 -0.60
CA VAL A 95 5.15 -0.03 -0.39
C VAL A 95 5.74 1.07 -1.25
N GLN A 96 7.07 1.22 -1.25
CA GLN A 96 7.76 2.15 -2.14
C GLN A 96 7.90 1.54 -3.53
N ASN A 97 7.51 2.29 -4.56
CA ASN A 97 7.53 1.81 -5.95
C ASN A 97 6.74 0.50 -6.14
N SER A 98 5.60 0.37 -5.49
CA SER A 98 4.81 -0.87 -5.41
C SER A 98 4.52 -1.45 -6.79
N LYS A 99 4.10 -0.64 -7.76
CA LYS A 99 3.79 -1.11 -9.12
C LYS A 99 5.01 -1.70 -9.82
N LYS A 100 6.15 -1.02 -9.76
CA LYS A 100 7.40 -1.47 -10.39
C LYS A 100 7.90 -2.77 -9.76
N ARG A 101 7.90 -2.85 -8.44
CA ARG A 101 8.37 -4.03 -7.69
C ARG A 101 7.46 -5.22 -7.86
N LEU A 102 6.15 -5.02 -7.81
CA LEU A 102 5.17 -6.09 -8.02
C LEU A 102 5.26 -6.63 -9.46
N THR A 103 5.39 -5.76 -10.45
CA THR A 103 5.57 -6.16 -11.86
C THR A 103 6.85 -6.97 -12.04
N ALA A 104 7.97 -6.53 -11.49
CA ALA A 104 9.23 -7.25 -11.58
C ALA A 104 9.16 -8.63 -10.90
N LEU A 105 8.52 -8.72 -9.73
CA LEU A 105 8.30 -9.99 -9.04
C LEU A 105 7.42 -10.93 -9.85
N HIS A 106 6.34 -10.43 -10.44
CA HIS A 106 5.46 -11.21 -11.31
C HIS A 106 6.23 -11.77 -12.51
N GLU A 107 7.01 -10.95 -13.18
CA GLU A 107 7.85 -11.38 -14.32
C GLU A 107 8.85 -12.47 -13.93
N LEU A 108 9.50 -12.33 -12.78
CA LEU A 108 10.43 -13.34 -12.26
C LEU A 108 9.74 -14.66 -11.98
N ILE A 109 8.56 -14.64 -11.37
CA ILE A 109 7.79 -15.85 -11.08
C ILE A 109 7.33 -16.53 -12.35
N MET A 110 6.82 -15.77 -13.33
CA MET A 110 6.34 -16.32 -14.60
C MET A 110 7.47 -16.85 -15.50
N ALA A 111 8.71 -16.39 -15.32
CA ALA A 111 9.87 -16.88 -16.05
C ALA A 111 10.44 -18.20 -15.49
N GLN A 112 10.01 -18.63 -14.29
CA GLN A 112 10.48 -19.88 -13.70
C GLN A 112 9.78 -21.07 -14.34
N PRO A 113 10.51 -22.16 -14.64
CA PRO A 113 9.91 -23.38 -15.17
C PRO A 113 8.99 -24.01 -14.13
N ALA A 114 7.91 -24.58 -14.62
CA ALA A 114 6.91 -25.26 -13.79
C ALA A 114 7.53 -26.47 -13.04
#